data_bcbad1529ab718d527f48d355415c8b9
#
_entry.id   bcbad1529ab718d527f48d355415c8b9
#
_cell.length_a   1.000
_cell.length_b   1.000
_cell.length_c   1.000
_cell.angle_alpha   90.00
_cell.angle_beta   90.00
_cell.angle_gamma   90.00
#
_symmetry.space_group_name_H-M   'P 1'
#
loop_
_entity.id
_entity.type
_entity.pdbx_description
1 polymer ?
#
loop_
_entity_poly.entity_id
_entity_poly.type
_entity_poly.pdbx_seq_one_letter_code
_entity_poly.pdbx_strand_id
1 'polypeptide(L)'
;MSMQDPIADMLTRIRNGQSANKVAVTMPSSKLKVAIANVLKEEGYIEEFKIEGDTKPELELTLKYFQGKAVVESIQRVSRPGLRIYKRKDELPKVMAGLGIAVVSTSKGVMTDRAARQAGLGGEIICYVA
;
A
#
# COMPACT_ATOMS: atom_id res chain seq x y z
N MET A 1 6.12 20.17 -1.21
CA MET A 1 6.09 19.65 -2.52
C MET A 1 5.87 18.18 -2.52
N SER A 2 4.96 17.79 -3.31
CA SER A 2 4.53 16.41 -3.36
C SER A 2 5.64 15.44 -3.74
N MET A 3 6.66 15.92 -4.43
CA MET A 3 7.74 15.05 -4.88
C MET A 3 8.54 14.42 -3.75
N GLN A 4 8.34 14.92 -2.54
CA GLN A 4 9.10 14.45 -1.39
C GLN A 4 8.51 13.17 -0.78
N ASP A 5 7.32 12.74 -1.22
CA ASP A 5 6.73 11.50 -0.72
C ASP A 5 6.05 10.73 -1.86
N PRO A 6 6.84 9.94 -2.61
CA PRO A 6 6.28 9.14 -3.70
C PRO A 6 5.23 8.13 -3.25
N ILE A 7 5.32 7.65 -2.01
CA ILE A 7 4.35 6.68 -1.51
C ILE A 7 3.01 7.37 -1.25
N ALA A 8 3.02 8.58 -0.69
CA ALA A 8 1.79 9.33 -0.53
C ALA A 8 1.14 9.60 -1.89
N ASP A 9 1.94 9.89 -2.91
CA ASP A 9 1.44 10.07 -4.27
C ASP A 9 0.78 8.80 -4.78
N MET A 10 1.41 7.64 -4.57
CA MET A 10 0.84 6.35 -4.95
C MET A 10 -0.52 6.13 -4.32
N LEU A 11 -0.63 6.36 -3.00
CA LEU A 11 -1.89 6.16 -2.29
C LEU A 11 -2.96 7.13 -2.78
N THR A 12 -2.57 8.36 -3.09
CA THR A 12 -3.50 9.35 -3.64
C THR A 12 -4.01 8.93 -5.01
N ARG A 13 -3.14 8.39 -5.86
CA ARG A 13 -3.56 7.91 -7.19
C ARG A 13 -4.56 6.77 -7.07
N ILE A 14 -4.35 5.85 -6.12
CA ILE A 14 -5.29 4.76 -5.88
C ILE A 14 -6.63 5.33 -5.41
N ARG A 15 -6.60 6.23 -4.44
CA ARG A 15 -7.82 6.84 -3.88
C ARG A 15 -8.61 7.57 -4.95
N ASN A 16 -7.94 8.42 -5.73
CA ASN A 16 -8.59 9.20 -6.77
C ASN A 16 -9.09 8.31 -7.90
N GLY A 17 -8.33 7.29 -8.27
CA GLY A 17 -8.76 6.34 -9.30
C GLY A 17 -10.02 5.60 -8.90
N GLN A 18 -10.08 5.14 -7.65
CA GLN A 18 -11.27 4.45 -7.15
C GLN A 18 -12.49 5.39 -7.11
N SER A 19 -12.30 6.64 -6.68
CA SER A 19 -13.39 7.63 -6.66
C SER A 19 -13.91 7.93 -8.05
N ALA A 20 -13.05 7.90 -9.06
CA ALA A 20 -13.42 8.16 -10.44
C ALA A 20 -13.83 6.89 -11.19
N ASN A 21 -13.90 5.75 -10.50
CA ASN A 21 -14.26 4.46 -11.10
C ASN A 21 -13.33 4.08 -12.26
N LYS A 22 -12.05 4.39 -12.15
CA LYS A 22 -11.08 4.02 -13.16
C LYS A 22 -10.76 2.54 -13.10
N VAL A 23 -10.49 1.95 -14.26
CA VAL A 23 -10.06 0.55 -14.32
C VAL A 23 -8.66 0.38 -13.77
N ALA A 24 -7.77 1.31 -14.08
CA ALA A 24 -6.37 1.22 -13.70
C ALA A 24 -5.77 2.59 -13.45
N VAL A 25 -4.67 2.62 -12.69
CA VAL A 25 -3.88 3.83 -12.49
C VAL A 25 -2.42 3.48 -12.76
N THR A 26 -1.66 4.46 -13.25
CA THR A 26 -0.25 4.29 -13.55
C THR A 26 0.58 5.31 -12.78
N MET A 27 1.83 4.96 -12.53
CA MET A 27 2.75 5.80 -11.79
C MET A 27 4.19 5.37 -12.08
N PRO A 28 5.18 6.23 -11.85
CA PRO A 28 6.58 5.78 -11.92
C PRO A 28 6.80 4.65 -10.93
N SER A 29 7.51 3.60 -11.36
CA SER A 29 7.75 2.43 -10.54
C SER A 29 8.92 2.65 -9.58
N SER A 30 8.92 1.91 -8.47
CA SER A 30 10.06 1.78 -7.57
C SER A 30 9.92 0.45 -6.86
N LYS A 31 11.01 -0.01 -6.26
CA LYS A 31 11.00 -1.28 -5.54
C LYS A 31 9.97 -1.28 -4.42
N LEU A 32 9.91 -0.17 -3.68
CA LEU A 32 8.96 -0.08 -2.56
C LEU A 32 7.52 -0.06 -3.05
N LYS A 33 7.23 0.67 -4.13
CA LYS A 33 5.88 0.70 -4.68
C LYS A 33 5.43 -0.67 -5.17
N VAL A 34 6.34 -1.42 -5.80
CA VAL A 34 6.05 -2.78 -6.26
C VAL A 34 5.75 -3.69 -5.08
N ALA A 35 6.53 -3.57 -4.01
CA ALA A 35 6.32 -4.38 -2.81
C ALA A 35 4.97 -4.08 -2.18
N ILE A 36 4.58 -2.80 -2.11
CA ILE A 36 3.27 -2.40 -1.60
C ILE A 36 2.16 -2.95 -2.50
N ALA A 37 2.33 -2.84 -3.81
CA ALA A 37 1.34 -3.35 -4.77
C ALA A 37 1.14 -4.85 -4.59
N ASN A 38 2.23 -5.59 -4.37
CA ASN A 38 2.14 -7.03 -4.15
C ASN A 38 1.32 -7.36 -2.90
N VAL A 39 1.55 -6.63 -1.80
CA VAL A 39 0.76 -6.81 -0.58
C VAL A 39 -0.71 -6.52 -0.84
N LEU A 40 -1.01 -5.42 -1.53
CA LEU A 40 -2.40 -5.06 -1.83
C LEU A 40 -3.08 -6.12 -2.69
N LYS A 41 -2.36 -6.70 -3.65
CA LYS A 41 -2.90 -7.75 -4.49
C LYS A 41 -3.18 -9.02 -3.68
N GLU A 42 -2.23 -9.44 -2.86
CA GLU A 42 -2.37 -10.65 -2.06
C GLU A 42 -3.50 -10.53 -1.04
N GLU A 43 -3.73 -9.33 -0.53
CA GLU A 43 -4.82 -9.09 0.43
C GLU A 43 -6.15 -8.80 -0.24
N GLY A 44 -6.18 -8.80 -1.58
CA GLY A 44 -7.43 -8.65 -2.31
C GLY A 44 -7.92 -7.23 -2.49
N TYR A 45 -7.06 -6.24 -2.32
CA TYR A 45 -7.44 -4.83 -2.49
C TYR A 45 -7.30 -4.34 -3.92
N ILE A 46 -6.44 -4.95 -4.72
CA ILE A 46 -6.35 -4.67 -6.15
C ILE A 46 -6.40 -5.98 -6.92
N GLU A 47 -6.77 -5.91 -8.20
CA GLU A 47 -6.87 -7.11 -9.05
C GLU A 47 -5.49 -7.61 -9.46
N GLU A 48 -4.65 -6.70 -9.95
CA GLU A 48 -3.39 -7.06 -10.55
C GLU A 48 -2.49 -5.85 -10.61
N PHE A 49 -1.21 -6.08 -10.81
CA PHE A 49 -0.27 -5.00 -11.13
C PHE A 49 0.73 -5.50 -12.16
N LYS A 50 1.31 -4.57 -12.91
CA LYS A 50 2.37 -4.90 -13.85
C LYS A 50 3.35 -3.73 -13.96
N ILE A 51 4.56 -4.05 -14.41
CA ILE A 51 5.62 -3.08 -14.58
C ILE A 51 5.99 -3.09 -16.06
N GLU A 52 6.03 -1.91 -16.68
CA GLU A 52 6.38 -1.77 -18.09
C GLU A 52 7.46 -0.73 -18.28
N GLY A 53 8.31 -0.94 -19.28
CA GLY A 53 9.37 -0.02 -19.63
C GLY A 53 10.71 -0.44 -19.07
N ASP A 54 11.77 -0.15 -19.84
CA ASP A 54 13.13 -0.52 -19.45
C ASP A 54 13.86 0.61 -18.77
N THR A 55 13.85 1.81 -19.38
CA THR A 55 14.60 2.94 -18.89
C THR A 55 13.88 3.67 -17.78
N LYS A 56 12.58 3.91 -17.98
CA LYS A 56 11.72 4.57 -16.99
C LYS A 56 10.53 3.69 -16.73
N PRO A 57 10.67 2.66 -15.89
CA PRO A 57 9.58 1.71 -15.68
C PRO A 57 8.38 2.39 -15.03
N GLU A 58 7.20 2.00 -15.50
CA GLU A 58 5.94 2.44 -14.94
C GLU A 58 5.22 1.28 -14.30
N LEU A 59 4.61 1.54 -13.16
CA LEU A 59 3.80 0.57 -12.45
C LEU A 59 2.33 0.87 -12.75
N GLU A 60 1.62 -0.15 -13.20
CA GLU A 60 0.18 -0.05 -13.44
C GLU A 60 -0.55 -0.95 -12.47
N LEU A 61 -1.53 -0.38 -11.76
CA LEU A 61 -2.38 -1.12 -10.84
C LEU A 61 -3.78 -1.23 -11.42
N THR A 62 -4.29 -2.45 -11.52
CA THR A 62 -5.68 -2.67 -11.93
C THR A 62 -6.53 -2.64 -10.67
N LEU A 63 -7.41 -1.66 -10.59
CA LEU A 63 -8.23 -1.44 -9.41
C LEU A 63 -9.36 -2.45 -9.34
N LYS A 64 -9.85 -2.69 -8.13
CA LYS A 64 -10.83 -3.74 -7.88
C LYS A 64 -12.14 -3.14 -7.37
N TYR A 65 -13.24 -3.66 -7.90
CA TYR A 65 -14.59 -3.23 -7.51
C TYR A 65 -15.42 -4.46 -7.19
N PHE A 66 -16.37 -4.30 -6.29
CA PHE A 66 -17.30 -5.36 -5.95
C PHE A 66 -18.70 -4.78 -5.95
N GLN A 67 -19.55 -5.29 -6.84
CA GLN A 67 -20.93 -4.82 -7.01
C GLN A 67 -20.98 -3.30 -7.23
N GLY A 68 -20.07 -2.80 -8.07
CA GLY A 68 -20.02 -1.38 -8.41
C GLY A 68 -19.36 -0.48 -7.40
N LYS A 69 -18.86 -1.04 -6.30
CA LYS A 69 -18.22 -0.24 -5.24
C LYS A 69 -16.74 -0.54 -5.16
N ALA A 70 -15.95 0.49 -4.89
CA ALA A 70 -14.51 0.34 -4.70
C ALA A 70 -14.24 -0.60 -3.52
N VAL A 71 -13.30 -1.54 -3.73
CA VAL A 71 -12.90 -2.46 -2.66
C VAL A 71 -12.12 -1.71 -1.60
N VAL A 72 -11.25 -0.77 -2.01
CA VAL A 72 -10.52 0.07 -1.05
C VAL A 72 -11.44 1.18 -0.60
N GLU A 73 -11.86 1.15 0.66
CA GLU A 73 -12.70 2.19 1.23
C GLU A 73 -11.88 3.30 1.87
N SER A 74 -10.73 2.94 2.43
CA SER A 74 -9.87 3.89 3.11
C SER A 74 -8.41 3.50 2.87
N ILE A 75 -7.59 4.47 2.53
CA ILE A 75 -6.16 4.26 2.38
C ILE A 75 -5.46 5.51 2.88
N GLN A 76 -4.52 5.34 3.82
CA GLN A 76 -4.00 6.43 4.63
C GLN A 76 -2.51 6.27 4.86
N ARG A 77 -1.74 7.28 4.50
CA ARG A 77 -0.31 7.34 4.79
C ARG A 77 -0.09 7.50 6.29
N VAL A 78 0.83 6.73 6.85
CA VAL A 78 1.17 6.83 8.28
C VAL A 78 2.57 7.41 8.43
N SER A 79 3.59 6.66 8.06
CA SER A 79 4.98 7.14 8.10
C SER A 79 5.22 8.10 6.95
N ARG A 80 5.97 9.17 7.18
CA ARG A 80 6.27 10.19 6.18
C ARG A 80 7.73 10.55 6.23
N PRO A 81 8.30 11.13 5.17
CA PRO A 81 9.72 11.51 5.19
C PRO A 81 10.10 12.40 6.36
N GLY A 82 9.20 13.30 6.78
CA GLY A 82 9.46 14.19 7.91
C GLY A 82 9.16 13.59 9.26
N LEU A 83 8.48 12.44 9.31
CA LEU A 83 8.11 11.81 10.56
C LEU A 83 7.91 10.31 10.34
N ARG A 84 8.97 9.54 10.55
CA ARG A 84 8.92 8.09 10.40
C ARG A 84 8.30 7.47 11.64
N ILE A 85 7.39 6.51 11.44
CA ILE A 85 6.67 5.84 12.52
C ILE A 85 7.09 4.37 12.52
N TYR A 86 7.73 3.95 13.61
CA TYR A 86 8.18 2.56 13.80
C TYR A 86 7.44 1.95 14.99
N LYS A 87 7.12 0.67 14.86
CA LYS A 87 6.47 -0.07 15.95
C LYS A 87 7.15 -1.40 16.13
N ARG A 88 7.28 -1.84 17.37
CA ARG A 88 7.80 -3.16 17.68
C ARG A 88 6.70 -4.20 17.44
N LYS A 89 7.11 -5.48 17.40
CA LYS A 89 6.20 -6.58 17.06
C LYS A 89 4.95 -6.64 17.93
N ASP A 90 5.07 -6.26 19.19
CA ASP A 90 3.96 -6.30 20.14
C ASP A 90 3.15 -5.01 20.16
N GLU A 91 3.57 -4.03 19.38
CA GLU A 91 2.89 -2.73 19.29
C GLU A 91 2.29 -2.46 17.92
N LEU A 92 2.33 -3.44 17.01
CA LEU A 92 1.80 -3.27 15.66
C LEU A 92 0.31 -2.98 15.71
N PRO A 93 -0.16 -1.96 15.02
CA PRO A 93 -1.58 -1.59 15.07
C PRO A 93 -2.46 -2.57 14.32
N LYS A 94 -3.71 -2.66 14.77
CA LYS A 94 -4.75 -3.37 14.03
C LYS A 94 -5.67 -2.34 13.43
N VAL A 95 -5.89 -2.41 12.13
CA VAL A 95 -6.72 -1.44 11.42
C VAL A 95 -8.16 -1.96 11.43
N MET A 96 -9.07 -1.11 11.91
CA MET A 96 -10.50 -1.46 11.99
C MET A 96 -10.73 -2.82 12.66
N ALA A 97 -10.08 -3.01 13.82
CA ALA A 97 -10.21 -4.23 14.63
C ALA A 97 -9.84 -5.50 13.85
N GLY A 98 -8.93 -5.37 12.89
CA GLY A 98 -8.46 -6.51 12.12
C GLY A 98 -9.14 -6.70 10.78
N LEU A 99 -10.12 -5.86 10.44
CA LEU A 99 -10.78 -5.94 9.14
C LEU A 99 -9.95 -5.31 8.03
N GLY A 100 -9.10 -4.33 8.37
CA GLY A 100 -8.17 -3.75 7.44
C GLY A 100 -6.75 -4.25 7.70
N ILE A 101 -5.78 -3.65 7.02
CA ILE A 101 -4.37 -4.00 7.19
C ILE A 101 -3.52 -2.76 7.41
N ALA A 102 -2.41 -2.95 8.11
CA ALA A 102 -1.30 -2.01 8.10
C ALA A 102 -0.22 -2.62 7.21
N VAL A 103 0.34 -1.80 6.31
CA VAL A 103 1.46 -2.24 5.48
C VAL A 103 2.73 -1.86 6.23
N VAL A 104 3.55 -2.85 6.55
CA VAL A 104 4.72 -2.70 7.41
C VAL A 104 5.98 -3.04 6.64
N SER A 105 6.98 -2.17 6.71
CA SER A 105 8.29 -2.46 6.15
C SER A 105 9.18 -3.03 7.25
N THR A 106 9.52 -4.31 7.11
CA THR A 106 10.32 -5.02 8.10
C THR A 106 11.69 -5.36 7.54
N SER A 107 12.55 -5.90 8.40
CA SER A 107 13.87 -6.36 7.96
C SER A 107 13.80 -7.48 6.93
N LYS A 108 12.66 -8.17 6.83
CA LYS A 108 12.48 -9.26 5.87
C LYS A 108 11.53 -8.88 4.72
N GLY A 109 11.27 -7.59 4.55
CA GLY A 109 10.47 -7.11 3.45
C GLY A 109 9.19 -6.43 3.90
N VAL A 110 8.40 -6.04 2.91
CA VAL A 110 7.13 -5.37 3.14
C VAL A 110 6.05 -6.42 3.30
N MET A 111 5.24 -6.30 4.36
CA MET A 111 4.21 -7.28 4.66
C MET A 111 3.07 -6.64 5.44
N THR A 112 2.01 -7.39 5.70
CA THR A 112 0.92 -6.90 6.53
C THR A 112 1.31 -6.97 8.00
N ASP A 113 0.56 -6.23 8.83
CA ASP A 113 0.74 -6.29 10.28
C ASP A 113 0.55 -7.71 10.80
N ARG A 114 -0.41 -8.45 10.24
CA ARG A 114 -0.66 -9.85 10.66
C ARG A 114 0.56 -10.72 10.35
N ALA A 115 1.10 -10.61 9.14
CA ALA A 115 2.27 -11.40 8.77
C ALA A 115 3.48 -11.03 9.62
N ALA A 116 3.65 -9.74 9.91
CA ALA A 116 4.76 -9.28 10.75
C ALA A 116 4.64 -9.81 12.17
N ARG A 117 3.43 -9.81 12.73
CA ARG A 117 3.20 -10.38 14.07
C ARG A 117 3.52 -11.86 14.10
N GLN A 118 3.08 -12.60 13.08
CA GLN A 118 3.38 -14.04 13.01
C GLN A 118 4.86 -14.31 12.86
N ALA A 119 5.59 -13.46 12.17
CA ALA A 119 7.02 -13.61 11.99
C ALA A 119 7.82 -13.06 13.17
N GLY A 120 7.16 -12.40 14.12
CA GLY A 120 7.84 -11.80 15.28
C GLY A 120 8.65 -10.57 14.92
N LEU A 121 8.21 -9.80 13.92
CA LEU A 121 8.93 -8.64 13.42
C LEU A 121 8.14 -7.36 13.65
N GLY A 122 8.86 -6.30 14.02
CA GLY A 122 8.33 -4.94 13.96
C GLY A 122 8.88 -4.24 12.74
N GLY A 123 8.52 -2.97 12.56
CA GLY A 123 9.04 -2.21 11.45
C GLY A 123 8.37 -0.86 11.30
N GLU A 124 8.60 -0.27 10.14
CA GLU A 124 8.03 1.03 9.80
C GLU A 124 6.59 0.85 9.27
N ILE A 125 5.67 1.59 9.86
CA ILE A 125 4.26 1.53 9.42
C ILE A 125 4.11 2.47 8.24
N ILE A 126 3.93 1.89 7.05
CA ILE A 126 3.85 2.67 5.81
C ILE A 126 2.48 3.32 5.66
N CYS A 127 1.43 2.52 5.75
CA CYS A 127 0.08 3.01 5.54
C CYS A 127 -0.95 2.05 6.14
N TYR A 128 -2.18 2.54 6.27
CA TYR A 128 -3.34 1.72 6.62
C TYR A 128 -4.23 1.58 5.40
N VAL A 129 -4.79 0.41 5.19
CA VAL A 129 -5.72 0.12 4.11
C VAL A 129 -6.91 -0.64 4.65
N ALA A 130 -8.09 -0.21 4.26
CA ALA A 130 -9.31 -0.91 4.65
C ALA A 130 -10.37 -0.83 3.56
#